data_edf9e0e2ab8eba56a59d0a45b4a0e846
#
_entry.id   edf9e0e2ab8eba56a59d0a45b4a0e846
#
_cell.length_a   1.000
_cell.length_b   1.000
_cell.length_c   1.000
_cell.angle_alpha   90.00
_cell.angle_beta   90.00
_cell.angle_gamma   90.00
#
_symmetry.space_group_name_H-M   'P 1'
#
loop_
_entity.id
_entity.type
_entity.pdbx_description
1 polymer ?
#
loop_
_entity_poly.entity_id
_entity_poly.type
_entity_poly.pdbx_seq_one_letter_code
_entity_poly.pdbx_strand_id
1 'polypeptide(L)'
;MVLVTVISCNNNKDPHAAHEEGIADESYTCPMHPEIIRKQPGKCPICGMDLVKKEANAKEIVEVELESLLKPTNEFVVSSIPVTTIQKREEQIEIEALGNIAYDTRQVGSISARVSGRIENLYVKYRYQKINKGQHILDIYSPELLTAQQNLLFLLKDDAGNTSMIGAAKERLLLLGMDHQQLQKVIRSGQPSLTIAVYSNYSGHIHEAVKNGAMNNEPGLMKDVSLLTEELSLKEGMYLQKGQSVFTVYNPGRVWAILNIYGENQALVKAGNTVRVVPETAPTKDFRATISFIEPFYRKDSKTLTARVYFENNQLKVPIGSQVRATIFGNTKDAYWLPKEAVLSLGIGKVVFQKSGGGFKAHKINTGIAHKNHIQVLGGINETDSVAANAQYLMDSESFIKIKN
;
A
#
# COMPACT_ATOMS: atom_id res chain seq x y z
N MET A 1 28.64 27.78 51.57
CA MET A 1 29.39 29.03 51.73
C MET A 1 29.00 29.93 50.59
N VAL A 2 28.16 30.84 50.94
CA VAL A 2 28.25 32.28 50.66
C VAL A 2 27.78 32.63 49.27
N LEU A 3 26.59 33.13 49.17
CA LEU A 3 26.02 34.48 49.47
C LEU A 3 26.16 35.36 48.24
N VAL A 4 25.21 35.99 47.74
CA VAL A 4 24.34 37.06 48.19
C VAL A 4 24.03 37.90 46.93
N THR A 5 22.77 38.07 46.66
CA THR A 5 21.93 39.29 46.72
C THR A 5 22.30 40.41 45.71
N VAL A 6 21.49 41.26 45.23
CA VAL A 6 20.24 41.88 45.66
C VAL A 6 19.76 42.81 44.55
N ILE A 7 18.46 42.90 44.32
CA ILE A 7 17.58 44.06 44.27
C ILE A 7 17.98 45.27 43.38
N SER A 8 17.10 45.72 42.49
CA SER A 8 16.25 46.87 42.81
C SER A 8 15.29 47.23 41.68
N CYS A 9 14.07 47.48 42.09
CA CYS A 9 13.02 48.15 41.37
C CYS A 9 13.37 49.59 41.02
N ASN A 10 12.85 50.14 39.94
CA ASN A 10 12.05 51.34 40.10
C ASN A 10 11.11 51.60 38.91
N ASN A 11 9.95 52.01 39.30
CA ASN A 11 8.81 52.51 38.57
C ASN A 11 9.11 53.88 37.94
N ASN A 12 8.65 54.17 36.73
CA ASN A 12 7.89 55.41 36.52
C ASN A 12 7.08 55.42 35.21
N LYS A 13 5.99 56.09 35.32
CA LYS A 13 4.82 56.26 34.48
C LYS A 13 5.06 57.04 33.18
N ASP A 14 4.36 56.61 32.13
CA ASP A 14 3.53 57.28 31.09
C ASP A 14 3.87 58.73 30.61
N PRO A 15 3.29 59.18 29.50
CA PRO A 15 2.59 58.59 28.34
C PRO A 15 3.12 59.20 27.01
N HIS A 16 2.97 58.53 25.89
CA HIS A 16 2.53 59.13 24.62
C HIS A 16 2.37 58.05 23.56
N ALA A 17 1.17 58.02 23.00
CA ALA A 17 0.83 57.24 21.84
C ALA A 17 1.68 57.66 20.63
N ALA A 18 2.35 56.69 20.01
CA ALA A 18 2.80 56.81 18.63
C ALA A 18 2.46 55.47 17.94
N HIS A 19 1.64 55.58 16.92
CA HIS A 19 1.36 54.49 15.98
C HIS A 19 2.67 53.97 15.38
N GLU A 20 3.10 52.79 15.75
CA GLU A 20 4.06 52.03 14.95
C GLU A 20 3.29 51.25 13.91
N GLU A 21 3.35 51.70 12.67
CA GLU A 21 3.00 50.95 11.49
C GLU A 21 3.88 49.67 11.49
N GLY A 22 3.23 48.51 11.55
CA GLY A 22 3.89 47.22 11.46
C GLY A 22 4.65 47.10 10.15
N ILE A 23 5.99 47.06 10.25
CA ILE A 23 6.87 46.75 9.13
C ILE A 23 6.57 45.31 8.74
N ALA A 24 5.85 45.14 7.64
CA ALA A 24 5.68 43.83 7.01
C ALA A 24 7.08 43.26 6.70
N ASP A 25 7.40 42.12 7.27
CA ASP A 25 8.68 41.43 7.08
C ASP A 25 8.75 40.93 5.62
N GLU A 26 9.25 41.79 4.73
CA GLU A 26 9.35 41.51 3.29
C GLU A 26 10.35 40.38 3.07
N SER A 27 9.92 39.28 2.47
CA SER A 27 10.80 38.17 2.10
C SER A 27 10.85 37.98 0.59
N TYR A 28 12.02 37.63 0.09
CA TYR A 28 12.34 37.43 -1.31
C TYR A 28 12.73 35.97 -1.53
N THR A 29 12.23 35.31 -2.60
CA THR A 29 12.53 33.93 -2.96
C THR A 29 12.92 33.81 -4.43
N CYS A 30 13.63 32.75 -4.76
CA CYS A 30 13.95 32.41 -6.15
C CYS A 30 12.82 31.58 -6.76
N PRO A 31 12.29 31.92 -7.93
CA PRO A 31 11.25 31.12 -8.60
C PRO A 31 11.65 29.67 -8.91
N MET A 32 12.96 29.42 -9.11
CA MET A 32 13.49 28.08 -9.40
C MET A 32 13.99 27.33 -8.16
N HIS A 33 14.27 28.05 -7.04
CA HIS A 33 14.77 27.49 -5.78
C HIS A 33 13.97 28.07 -4.62
N PRO A 34 12.75 27.57 -4.37
CA PRO A 34 11.84 28.11 -3.34
C PRO A 34 12.38 28.04 -1.90
N GLU A 35 13.36 27.17 -1.66
CA GLU A 35 14.06 27.04 -0.39
C GLU A 35 14.97 28.23 -0.06
N ILE A 36 15.32 29.06 -1.05
CA ILE A 36 16.13 30.26 -0.85
C ILE A 36 15.21 31.43 -0.50
N ILE A 37 15.16 31.77 0.78
CA ILE A 37 14.41 32.92 1.33
C ILE A 37 15.38 33.91 1.90
N ARG A 38 15.29 35.19 1.48
CA ARG A 38 16.09 36.32 1.98
C ARG A 38 15.21 37.50 2.35
N LYS A 39 15.68 38.29 3.31
CA LYS A 39 14.99 39.51 3.78
C LYS A 39 15.33 40.77 2.95
N GLN A 40 16.16 40.62 1.93
CA GLN A 40 16.58 41.71 1.06
C GLN A 40 16.57 41.24 -0.41
N PRO A 41 16.29 42.14 -1.37
CA PRO A 41 16.42 41.83 -2.78
C PRO A 41 17.87 41.51 -3.14
N GLY A 42 18.09 40.65 -4.11
CA GLY A 42 19.42 40.21 -4.52
C GLY A 42 19.36 39.06 -5.49
N LYS A 43 20.49 38.38 -5.74
CA LYS A 43 20.60 37.26 -6.66
C LYS A 43 20.62 35.94 -5.91
N CYS A 44 19.97 34.90 -6.52
CA CYS A 44 19.99 33.56 -6.00
C CYS A 44 21.42 32.98 -6.04
N PRO A 45 21.96 32.47 -4.92
CA PRO A 45 23.33 31.95 -4.87
C PRO A 45 23.50 30.62 -5.68
N ILE A 46 22.41 29.97 -6.08
CA ILE A 46 22.46 28.71 -6.82
C ILE A 46 22.41 28.96 -8.35
N CYS A 47 21.51 29.82 -8.82
CA CYS A 47 21.29 30.03 -10.25
C CYS A 47 21.54 31.44 -10.77
N GLY A 48 21.87 32.39 -9.91
CA GLY A 48 22.20 33.77 -10.27
C GLY A 48 21.01 34.67 -10.70
N MET A 49 19.78 34.13 -10.73
CA MET A 49 18.58 34.92 -11.06
C MET A 49 18.18 35.84 -9.93
N ASP A 50 17.55 36.96 -10.28
CA ASP A 50 17.06 37.92 -9.29
C ASP A 50 15.94 37.31 -8.43
N LEU A 51 16.02 37.56 -7.11
CA LEU A 51 15.00 37.12 -6.17
C LEU A 51 13.76 38.02 -6.31
N VAL A 52 12.59 37.39 -6.40
CA VAL A 52 11.30 38.07 -6.49
C VAL A 52 10.70 38.16 -5.09
N LYS A 53 10.00 39.25 -4.82
CA LYS A 53 9.26 39.43 -3.58
C LYS A 53 8.25 38.32 -3.42
N LYS A 54 8.32 37.58 -2.31
CA LYS A 54 7.32 36.59 -1.95
C LYS A 54 6.08 37.36 -1.53
N GLU A 55 5.13 37.48 -2.46
CA GLU A 55 3.79 37.90 -2.05
C GLU A 55 3.29 36.86 -1.06
N ALA A 56 2.84 37.32 0.08
CA ALA A 56 2.18 36.51 1.10
C ALA A 56 0.80 36.09 0.57
N ASN A 57 0.81 35.29 -0.51
CA ASN A 57 -0.29 34.46 -0.93
C ASN A 57 -0.27 33.15 -0.11
N ALA A 58 -0.20 33.27 1.21
CA ALA A 58 -1.09 32.46 2.00
C ALA A 58 -2.48 33.00 1.62
N LYS A 59 -3.17 32.35 0.68
CA LYS A 59 -4.60 32.24 0.83
C LYS A 59 -4.76 31.60 2.21
N GLU A 60 -4.88 32.46 3.25
CA GLU A 60 -5.73 32.10 4.35
C GLU A 60 -6.96 31.54 3.67
N ILE A 61 -7.20 30.25 3.88
CA ILE A 61 -8.53 29.72 3.70
C ILE A 61 -9.28 30.51 4.76
N VAL A 62 -9.79 31.68 4.34
CA VAL A 62 -10.75 32.43 5.14
C VAL A 62 -11.84 31.39 5.31
N GLU A 63 -11.91 30.83 6.49
CA GLU A 63 -13.02 30.01 6.93
C GLU A 63 -14.22 30.94 6.86
N VAL A 64 -14.81 30.99 5.65
CA VAL A 64 -15.97 31.82 5.42
C VAL A 64 -17.04 31.20 6.30
N GLU A 65 -17.33 31.85 7.42
CA GLU A 65 -18.34 31.36 8.33
C GLU A 65 -19.60 31.11 7.53
N LEU A 66 -20.12 29.89 7.62
CA LEU A 66 -21.32 29.47 6.90
C LEU A 66 -22.46 30.46 7.11
N GLU A 67 -22.51 31.10 8.28
CA GLU A 67 -23.45 32.16 8.62
C GLU A 67 -23.28 33.40 7.75
N SER A 68 -22.07 33.72 7.27
CA SER A 68 -21.86 34.84 6.35
C SER A 68 -22.34 34.53 4.92
N LEU A 69 -22.27 33.27 4.51
CA LEU A 69 -22.82 32.79 3.23
C LEU A 69 -24.33 32.61 3.28
N LEU A 70 -24.87 32.38 4.48
CA LEU A 70 -26.28 32.23 4.74
C LEU A 70 -26.92 33.55 5.20
N LYS A 71 -26.29 34.72 5.01
CA LYS A 71 -26.94 36.04 5.21
C LYS A 71 -27.81 36.36 4.01
N PRO A 72 -29.01 35.78 3.88
CA PRO A 72 -29.97 36.29 2.98
C PRO A 72 -30.64 37.50 3.66
N THR A 73 -30.97 38.43 2.89
CA THR A 73 -31.90 39.51 3.29
C THR A 73 -33.27 38.96 3.73
N ASN A 74 -33.49 37.64 3.60
CA ASN A 74 -34.70 36.95 4.00
C ASN A 74 -34.38 35.55 4.50
N GLU A 75 -34.80 35.21 5.70
CA GLU A 75 -34.57 33.89 6.34
C GLU A 75 -35.43 32.76 5.75
N PHE A 76 -36.40 33.10 4.90
CA PHE A 76 -37.39 32.16 4.41
C PHE A 76 -37.53 32.14 2.89
N VAL A 77 -37.57 30.93 2.33
CA VAL A 77 -37.88 30.66 0.93
C VAL A 77 -39.24 29.98 0.86
N VAL A 78 -40.20 30.60 0.19
CA VAL A 78 -41.52 29.98 -0.08
C VAL A 78 -41.42 29.19 -1.37
N SER A 79 -41.61 27.86 -1.29
CA SER A 79 -41.55 26.98 -2.46
C SER A 79 -42.48 25.77 -2.28
N SER A 80 -42.98 25.24 -3.38
CA SER A 80 -43.80 24.03 -3.44
C SER A 80 -42.98 22.74 -3.58
N ILE A 81 -41.70 22.77 -3.24
CA ILE A 81 -40.80 21.61 -3.35
C ILE A 81 -41.27 20.48 -2.43
N PRO A 82 -41.23 19.22 -2.91
CA PRO A 82 -41.49 18.05 -2.07
C PRO A 82 -40.55 18.00 -0.87
N VAL A 83 -41.06 17.53 0.24
CA VAL A 83 -40.27 17.36 1.48
C VAL A 83 -39.88 15.90 1.67
N THR A 84 -38.77 15.68 2.35
CA THR A 84 -38.31 14.38 2.82
C THR A 84 -37.91 14.47 4.30
N THR A 85 -37.77 13.34 4.96
CA THR A 85 -37.30 13.25 6.34
C THR A 85 -36.05 12.36 6.40
N ILE A 86 -35.28 12.50 7.47
CA ILE A 86 -34.19 11.53 7.72
C ILE A 86 -34.81 10.15 7.97
N GLN A 87 -34.22 9.16 7.36
CA GLN A 87 -34.69 7.79 7.49
C GLN A 87 -33.61 6.95 8.16
N LYS A 88 -33.99 6.29 9.25
CA LYS A 88 -33.14 5.31 9.89
C LYS A 88 -33.12 4.03 9.05
N ARG A 89 -31.94 3.68 8.53
CA ARG A 89 -31.76 2.50 7.69
C ARG A 89 -30.47 1.81 8.02
N GLU A 90 -30.50 0.50 7.91
CA GLU A 90 -29.31 -0.33 7.95
C GLU A 90 -28.79 -0.49 6.53
N GLU A 91 -27.69 0.17 6.20
CA GLU A 91 -27.08 0.07 4.88
C GLU A 91 -25.72 -0.59 4.93
N GLN A 92 -25.53 -1.59 4.07
CA GLN A 92 -24.22 -2.19 3.83
C GLN A 92 -23.42 -1.29 2.90
N ILE A 93 -22.31 -0.78 3.42
CA ILE A 93 -21.45 0.13 2.67
C ILE A 93 -20.61 -0.67 1.69
N GLU A 94 -20.77 -0.39 0.41
CA GLU A 94 -19.95 -0.96 -0.67
C GLU A 94 -18.85 0.04 -1.05
N ILE A 95 -17.59 -0.41 -0.99
CA ILE A 95 -16.42 0.40 -1.30
C ILE A 95 -15.72 -0.21 -2.50
N GLU A 96 -15.59 0.55 -3.56
CA GLU A 96 -14.82 0.14 -4.72
C GLU A 96 -13.32 0.36 -4.50
N ALA A 97 -12.53 -0.63 -4.85
CA ALA A 97 -11.08 -0.58 -4.80
C ALA A 97 -10.49 -1.20 -6.07
N LEU A 98 -9.44 -0.59 -6.56
CA LEU A 98 -8.62 -1.13 -7.64
C LEU A 98 -7.37 -1.78 -7.05
N GLY A 99 -6.87 -2.78 -7.75
CA GLY A 99 -5.68 -3.47 -7.31
C GLY A 99 -5.05 -4.34 -8.38
N ASN A 100 -4.11 -5.16 -7.95
CA ASN A 100 -3.43 -6.11 -8.84
C ASN A 100 -3.17 -7.43 -8.14
N ILE A 101 -3.00 -8.48 -8.94
CA ILE A 101 -2.63 -9.81 -8.45
C ILE A 101 -1.13 -9.90 -8.24
N ALA A 102 -0.72 -10.40 -7.08
CA ALA A 102 0.68 -10.62 -6.72
C ALA A 102 0.89 -12.01 -6.12
N TYR A 103 2.12 -12.50 -6.16
CA TYR A 103 2.48 -13.73 -5.47
C TYR A 103 2.30 -13.62 -3.96
N ASP A 104 1.89 -14.71 -3.33
CA ASP A 104 1.92 -14.82 -1.85
C ASP A 104 3.37 -14.97 -1.38
N THR A 105 3.92 -13.89 -0.84
CA THR A 105 5.31 -13.85 -0.36
C THR A 105 5.60 -14.79 0.81
N ARG A 106 4.58 -15.33 1.48
CA ARG A 106 4.73 -16.33 2.54
C ARG A 106 5.15 -17.71 2.02
N GLN A 107 4.98 -17.94 0.72
CA GLN A 107 5.23 -19.22 0.06
C GLN A 107 6.33 -19.15 -0.99
N VAL A 108 7.23 -18.21 -0.80
CA VAL A 108 8.42 -18.09 -1.65
C VAL A 108 9.47 -19.08 -1.16
N GLY A 109 9.90 -19.95 -2.06
CA GLY A 109 11.00 -20.89 -1.80
C GLY A 109 12.32 -20.33 -2.32
N SER A 110 13.42 -20.66 -1.65
CA SER A 110 14.77 -20.38 -2.15
C SER A 110 15.54 -21.67 -2.34
N ILE A 111 16.16 -21.83 -3.51
CA ILE A 111 17.10 -22.90 -3.81
C ILE A 111 18.48 -22.29 -3.69
N SER A 112 19.22 -22.67 -2.65
CA SER A 112 20.55 -22.15 -2.36
C SER A 112 21.60 -23.26 -2.47
N ALA A 113 22.81 -22.90 -2.88
CA ALA A 113 23.94 -23.82 -2.91
C ALA A 113 24.40 -24.16 -1.48
N ARG A 114 24.40 -25.45 -1.12
CA ARG A 114 24.86 -25.91 0.20
C ARG A 114 26.36 -26.03 0.29
N VAL A 115 27.04 -26.15 -0.86
CA VAL A 115 28.49 -26.23 -1.00
C VAL A 115 28.95 -25.26 -2.06
N SER A 116 30.23 -24.88 -1.99
CA SER A 116 30.89 -24.17 -3.08
C SER A 116 31.29 -25.16 -4.16
N GLY A 117 31.10 -24.78 -5.43
CA GLY A 117 31.42 -25.65 -6.54
C GLY A 117 31.04 -25.07 -7.90
N ARG A 118 31.39 -25.85 -8.95
CA ARG A 118 31.09 -25.50 -10.34
C ARG A 118 29.79 -26.18 -10.80
N ILE A 119 28.97 -25.47 -11.52
CA ILE A 119 27.77 -26.03 -12.19
C ILE A 119 28.28 -26.84 -13.39
N GLU A 120 28.04 -28.15 -13.40
CA GLU A 120 28.35 -29.03 -14.54
C GLU A 120 27.19 -29.08 -15.53
N ASN A 121 25.97 -29.30 -15.03
CA ASN A 121 24.75 -29.33 -15.83
C ASN A 121 23.69 -28.47 -15.21
N LEU A 122 22.93 -27.76 -16.04
CA LEU A 122 21.81 -26.94 -15.62
C LEU A 122 20.54 -27.39 -16.37
N TYR A 123 19.54 -27.89 -15.63
CA TYR A 123 18.30 -28.44 -16.20
C TYR A 123 17.18 -27.42 -16.29
N VAL A 124 17.31 -26.27 -15.64
CA VAL A 124 16.46 -25.09 -15.83
C VAL A 124 17.03 -24.29 -16.99
N LYS A 125 16.22 -24.09 -18.03
CA LYS A 125 16.71 -23.50 -19.30
C LYS A 125 16.24 -22.05 -19.51
N TYR A 126 15.17 -21.63 -18.84
CA TYR A 126 14.59 -20.28 -19.01
C TYR A 126 13.91 -19.79 -17.73
N ARG A 127 13.74 -18.48 -17.61
CA ARG A 127 13.01 -17.85 -16.50
C ARG A 127 11.53 -18.25 -16.55
N TYR A 128 10.91 -18.28 -15.39
CA TYR A 128 9.50 -18.67 -15.20
C TYR A 128 9.19 -20.12 -15.56
N GLN A 129 10.20 -20.94 -15.83
CA GLN A 129 10.00 -22.38 -16.03
C GLN A 129 9.29 -22.98 -14.82
N LYS A 130 8.24 -23.74 -15.08
CA LYS A 130 7.53 -24.48 -14.03
C LYS A 130 8.38 -25.63 -13.57
N ILE A 131 8.55 -25.75 -12.26
CA ILE A 131 9.24 -26.85 -11.61
C ILE A 131 8.35 -27.50 -10.56
N ASN A 132 8.62 -28.77 -10.26
CA ASN A 132 7.94 -29.51 -9.22
C ASN A 132 8.90 -29.82 -8.07
N LYS A 133 8.35 -30.03 -6.87
CA LYS A 133 9.11 -30.55 -5.74
C LYS A 133 9.75 -31.90 -6.11
N GLY A 134 11.04 -32.08 -5.81
CA GLY A 134 11.83 -33.24 -6.19
C GLY A 134 12.38 -33.19 -7.61
N GLN A 135 12.12 -32.15 -8.40
CA GLN A 135 12.68 -32.02 -9.73
C GLN A 135 14.17 -31.69 -9.66
N HIS A 136 14.97 -32.34 -10.50
CA HIS A 136 16.40 -32.11 -10.68
C HIS A 136 16.64 -30.73 -11.32
N ILE A 137 17.43 -29.89 -10.67
CA ILE A 137 17.65 -28.48 -11.07
C ILE A 137 19.02 -28.29 -11.70
N LEU A 138 20.07 -28.78 -11.05
CA LEU A 138 21.46 -28.71 -11.54
C LEU A 138 22.32 -29.80 -10.94
N ASP A 139 23.46 -30.06 -11.59
CA ASP A 139 24.56 -30.84 -11.06
C ASP A 139 25.69 -29.92 -10.66
N ILE A 140 26.23 -30.13 -9.47
CA ILE A 140 27.39 -29.38 -8.95
C ILE A 140 28.56 -30.27 -8.72
N TYR A 141 29.74 -29.90 -9.23
CA TYR A 141 31.02 -30.42 -8.85
C TYR A 141 31.58 -29.65 -7.66
N SER A 142 31.89 -30.32 -6.57
CA SER A 142 32.45 -29.69 -5.38
C SER A 142 33.62 -30.52 -4.83
N PRO A 143 34.84 -29.94 -4.72
CA PRO A 143 35.97 -30.59 -4.09
C PRO A 143 35.70 -30.99 -2.64
N GLU A 144 34.95 -30.18 -1.88
CA GLU A 144 34.54 -30.46 -0.50
C GLU A 144 33.71 -31.75 -0.42
N LEU A 145 32.72 -31.89 -1.31
CA LEU A 145 31.88 -33.08 -1.37
C LEU A 145 32.66 -34.31 -1.81
N LEU A 146 33.56 -34.15 -2.77
CA LEU A 146 34.42 -35.26 -3.24
C LEU A 146 35.28 -35.78 -2.10
N THR A 147 35.97 -34.90 -1.38
CA THR A 147 36.83 -35.26 -0.23
C THR A 147 36.00 -35.91 0.89
N ALA A 148 34.81 -35.40 1.19
CA ALA A 148 33.94 -36.00 2.21
C ALA A 148 33.44 -37.40 1.82
N GLN A 149 33.18 -37.67 0.53
CA GLN A 149 32.83 -39.00 0.03
C GLN A 149 34.03 -39.97 0.13
N GLN A 150 35.22 -39.53 -0.29
CA GLN A 150 36.44 -40.31 -0.18
C GLN A 150 36.70 -40.71 1.27
N ASN A 151 36.52 -39.78 2.22
CA ASN A 151 36.71 -40.08 3.63
C ASN A 151 35.68 -41.12 4.14
N LEU A 152 34.39 -41.01 3.75
CA LEU A 152 33.38 -42.02 4.08
C LEU A 152 33.75 -43.39 3.51
N LEU A 153 34.18 -43.48 2.24
CA LEU A 153 34.56 -44.73 1.58
C LEU A 153 35.79 -45.34 2.20
N PHE A 154 36.77 -44.53 2.61
CA PHE A 154 37.96 -44.98 3.36
C PHE A 154 37.53 -45.60 4.69
N LEU A 155 36.69 -44.95 5.50
CA LEU A 155 36.21 -45.49 6.77
C LEU A 155 35.43 -46.80 6.59
N LEU A 156 34.62 -46.90 5.54
CA LEU A 156 33.86 -48.12 5.25
C LEU A 156 34.76 -49.29 4.86
N LYS A 157 35.91 -49.01 4.24
CA LYS A 157 36.85 -50.04 3.77
C LYS A 157 37.85 -50.45 4.87
N ASP A 158 38.49 -49.48 5.51
CA ASP A 158 39.65 -49.69 6.36
C ASP A 158 39.34 -49.68 7.86
N ASP A 159 38.19 -49.11 8.28
CA ASP A 159 37.73 -49.01 9.69
C ASP A 159 36.23 -49.29 9.84
N ALA A 160 35.78 -50.38 9.23
CA ALA A 160 34.33 -50.74 9.20
C ALA A 160 33.69 -50.97 10.59
N GLY A 161 34.49 -51.22 11.60
CA GLY A 161 34.07 -51.41 12.99
C GLY A 161 33.71 -50.09 13.69
N ASN A 162 34.15 -48.96 13.19
CA ASN A 162 33.92 -47.65 13.80
C ASN A 162 32.60 -47.02 13.35
N THR A 163 31.52 -47.57 13.85
CA THR A 163 30.17 -47.17 13.49
C THR A 163 29.89 -45.69 13.78
N SER A 164 30.49 -45.12 14.84
CA SER A 164 30.33 -43.70 15.20
C SER A 164 30.96 -42.78 14.15
N MET A 165 32.20 -43.05 13.71
CA MET A 165 32.84 -42.21 12.68
C MET A 165 32.17 -42.36 11.31
N ILE A 166 31.75 -43.58 10.96
CA ILE A 166 30.96 -43.80 9.75
C ILE A 166 29.65 -43.06 9.78
N GLY A 167 28.94 -43.05 10.95
CA GLY A 167 27.73 -42.28 11.16
C GLY A 167 27.94 -40.78 10.96
N ALA A 168 28.97 -40.23 11.59
CA ALA A 168 29.36 -38.83 11.45
C ALA A 168 29.73 -38.43 10.00
N ALA A 169 30.46 -39.31 9.28
CA ALA A 169 30.81 -39.06 7.88
C ALA A 169 29.58 -39.06 6.95
N LYS A 170 28.60 -39.96 7.18
CA LYS A 170 27.32 -39.99 6.46
C LYS A 170 26.53 -38.70 6.73
N GLU A 171 26.39 -38.31 8.00
CA GLU A 171 25.67 -37.10 8.42
C GLU A 171 26.30 -35.85 7.77
N ARG A 172 27.61 -35.75 7.77
CA ARG A 172 28.33 -34.66 7.09
C ARG A 172 27.92 -34.53 5.61
N LEU A 173 27.85 -35.65 4.87
CA LEU A 173 27.45 -35.63 3.47
C LEU A 173 26.01 -35.18 3.26
N LEU A 174 25.09 -35.58 4.14
CA LEU A 174 23.70 -35.12 4.13
C LEU A 174 23.61 -33.61 4.42
N LEU A 175 24.36 -33.10 5.38
CA LEU A 175 24.45 -31.68 5.68
C LEU A 175 25.04 -30.86 4.52
N LEU A 176 25.97 -31.40 3.78
CA LEU A 176 26.55 -30.82 2.57
C LEU A 176 25.58 -30.86 1.36
N GLY A 177 24.43 -31.47 1.50
CA GLY A 177 23.36 -31.44 0.52
C GLY A 177 23.18 -32.66 -0.35
N MET A 178 23.91 -33.71 -0.10
CA MET A 178 23.69 -35.04 -0.71
C MET A 178 22.35 -35.58 -0.18
N ASP A 179 21.52 -36.16 -1.02
CA ASP A 179 20.33 -36.86 -0.56
C ASP A 179 20.63 -38.30 -0.17
N HIS A 180 19.67 -38.97 0.50
CA HIS A 180 19.84 -40.35 0.95
C HIS A 180 20.06 -41.34 -0.19
N GLN A 181 19.44 -41.12 -1.36
CA GLN A 181 19.60 -42.01 -2.51
C GLN A 181 20.98 -41.89 -3.13
N GLN A 182 21.46 -40.67 -3.27
CA GLN A 182 22.84 -40.39 -3.74
C GLN A 182 23.87 -40.99 -2.79
N LEU A 183 23.69 -40.79 -1.48
CA LEU A 183 24.58 -41.38 -0.47
C LEU A 183 24.59 -42.91 -0.56
N GLN A 184 23.47 -43.57 -0.68
CA GLN A 184 23.39 -45.02 -0.83
C GLN A 184 24.04 -45.50 -2.14
N LYS A 185 23.89 -44.72 -3.22
CA LYS A 185 24.54 -45.04 -4.50
C LYS A 185 26.09 -45.04 -4.35
N VAL A 186 26.65 -44.03 -3.68
CA VAL A 186 28.10 -43.95 -3.40
C VAL A 186 28.55 -45.11 -2.54
N ILE A 187 27.84 -45.44 -1.48
CA ILE A 187 28.15 -46.58 -0.60
C ILE A 187 28.13 -47.91 -1.36
N ARG A 188 27.12 -48.13 -2.21
CA ARG A 188 27.01 -49.39 -2.99
C ARG A 188 28.08 -49.49 -4.10
N SER A 189 28.38 -48.39 -4.76
CA SER A 189 29.37 -48.39 -5.85
C SER A 189 30.82 -48.50 -5.34
N GLY A 190 31.06 -48.10 -4.08
CA GLY A 190 32.41 -47.96 -3.54
C GLY A 190 33.26 -46.88 -4.22
N GLN A 191 32.65 -46.02 -5.03
CA GLN A 191 33.30 -44.97 -5.77
C GLN A 191 32.60 -43.62 -5.51
N PRO A 192 33.38 -42.52 -5.36
CA PRO A 192 32.83 -41.22 -5.18
C PRO A 192 32.18 -40.73 -6.47
N SER A 193 31.06 -40.04 -6.35
CA SER A 193 30.42 -39.32 -7.47
C SER A 193 31.13 -37.99 -7.64
N LEU A 194 31.52 -37.67 -8.87
CA LEU A 194 32.16 -36.39 -9.19
C LEU A 194 31.18 -35.22 -9.07
N THR A 195 29.91 -35.45 -9.43
CA THR A 195 28.85 -34.46 -9.39
C THR A 195 27.74 -34.92 -8.48
N ILE A 196 27.09 -33.95 -7.83
CA ILE A 196 25.93 -34.15 -6.97
C ILE A 196 24.76 -33.39 -7.53
N ALA A 197 23.61 -34.09 -7.66
CA ALA A 197 22.39 -33.53 -8.12
C ALA A 197 21.72 -32.66 -7.03
N VAL A 198 21.28 -31.46 -7.39
CA VAL A 198 20.52 -30.57 -6.54
C VAL A 198 19.07 -30.62 -7.00
N TYR A 199 18.15 -30.89 -6.06
CA TYR A 199 16.73 -31.02 -6.32
C TYR A 199 15.95 -29.85 -5.71
N SER A 200 14.82 -29.50 -6.31
CA SER A 200 13.93 -28.49 -5.76
C SER A 200 13.11 -29.03 -4.58
N ASN A 201 13.07 -28.30 -3.49
CA ASN A 201 12.17 -28.55 -2.36
C ASN A 201 10.79 -27.93 -2.56
N TYR A 202 10.57 -27.19 -3.66
CA TYR A 202 9.40 -26.37 -3.92
C TYR A 202 8.80 -26.65 -5.28
N SER A 203 7.51 -26.42 -5.42
CA SER A 203 6.80 -26.42 -6.71
C SER A 203 6.36 -25.01 -7.05
N GLY A 204 6.53 -24.58 -8.30
CA GLY A 204 6.15 -23.25 -8.73
C GLY A 204 6.86 -22.80 -9.99
N HIS A 205 6.94 -21.50 -10.20
CA HIS A 205 7.75 -20.87 -11.25
C HIS A 205 9.09 -20.43 -10.69
N ILE A 206 10.14 -20.70 -11.42
CA ILE A 206 11.51 -20.37 -11.02
C ILE A 206 11.87 -18.96 -11.50
N HIS A 207 12.48 -18.20 -10.61
CA HIS A 207 13.06 -16.90 -10.89
C HIS A 207 14.53 -16.91 -10.47
N GLU A 208 15.35 -16.12 -11.12
CA GLU A 208 16.72 -15.94 -10.65
C GLU A 208 16.72 -15.21 -9.30
N ALA A 209 17.61 -15.64 -8.43
CA ALA A 209 17.82 -14.93 -7.18
C ALA A 209 18.47 -13.57 -7.48
N VAL A 210 17.92 -12.51 -6.88
CA VAL A 210 18.51 -11.17 -6.97
C VAL A 210 19.91 -11.22 -6.36
N LYS A 211 20.94 -10.85 -7.11
CA LYS A 211 22.29 -10.72 -6.58
C LYS A 211 22.28 -9.64 -5.49
N ASN A 212 22.60 -10.01 -4.25
CA ASN A 212 22.80 -9.07 -3.15
C ASN A 212 24.00 -8.17 -3.46
N GLY A 213 23.78 -7.08 -4.16
CA GLY A 213 24.84 -6.14 -4.55
C GLY A 213 24.34 -4.85 -5.16
N ALA A 214 23.09 -4.81 -5.56
CA ALA A 214 22.45 -3.59 -6.03
C ALA A 214 21.15 -3.39 -5.25
N MET A 215 21.25 -2.78 -4.06
CA MET A 215 20.11 -2.08 -3.45
C MET A 215 19.82 -0.83 -4.28
N ASN A 216 19.39 -0.99 -5.51
CA ASN A 216 18.57 0.00 -6.15
C ASN A 216 17.13 -0.34 -5.76
N ASN A 217 16.73 0.20 -4.61
CA ASN A 217 15.35 0.31 -4.18
C ASN A 217 14.65 1.30 -5.12
N GLU A 218 14.35 0.88 -6.32
CA GLU A 218 13.26 1.46 -7.08
C GLU A 218 12.07 0.51 -6.95
N PRO A 219 11.03 0.92 -6.20
CA PRO A 219 9.80 0.15 -6.15
C PRO A 219 9.11 0.29 -7.50
N GLY A 220 9.16 -0.81 -8.28
CA GLY A 220 8.05 -1.16 -9.14
C GLY A 220 7.74 -0.31 -10.35
N LEU A 221 8.72 0.26 -11.03
CA LEU A 221 8.57 0.45 -12.46
C LEU A 221 8.80 -0.93 -13.08
N MET A 222 7.76 -1.50 -13.70
CA MET A 222 7.93 -2.54 -14.69
C MET A 222 8.92 -1.97 -15.71
N LYS A 223 10.20 -2.37 -15.60
CA LYS A 223 11.12 -2.18 -16.70
C LYS A 223 10.42 -2.73 -17.92
N ASP A 224 10.40 -1.96 -18.98
CA ASP A 224 9.90 -2.36 -20.29
C ASP A 224 10.11 -3.85 -20.45
N VAL A 225 9.02 -4.58 -20.64
CA VAL A 225 9.08 -6.00 -20.95
C VAL A 225 9.79 -6.05 -22.28
N SER A 226 11.11 -6.14 -22.24
CA SER A 226 11.90 -6.42 -23.43
C SER A 226 11.28 -7.67 -24.03
N LEU A 227 10.77 -7.56 -25.24
CA LEU A 227 10.23 -8.69 -26.00
C LEU A 227 11.29 -9.78 -26.23
N LEU A 228 12.54 -9.49 -25.87
CA LEU A 228 13.62 -10.44 -25.82
C LEU A 228 13.48 -11.25 -24.52
N THR A 229 13.30 -12.55 -24.66
CA THR A 229 13.35 -13.50 -23.55
C THR A 229 14.72 -13.37 -22.90
N GLU A 230 14.81 -12.70 -21.75
CA GLU A 230 16.07 -12.54 -21.05
C GLU A 230 16.62 -13.93 -20.70
N GLU A 231 17.83 -14.21 -21.15
CA GLU A 231 18.54 -15.44 -20.80
C GLU A 231 18.75 -15.54 -19.29
N LEU A 232 18.85 -16.77 -18.80
CA LEU A 232 19.32 -17.00 -17.44
C LEU A 232 20.75 -16.46 -17.30
N SER A 233 20.99 -15.68 -16.26
CA SER A 233 22.34 -15.21 -15.92
C SER A 233 23.23 -16.35 -15.42
N LEU A 234 22.59 -17.39 -14.88
CA LEU A 234 23.27 -18.60 -14.40
C LEU A 234 23.48 -19.57 -15.57
N LYS A 235 24.72 -20.00 -15.78
CA LYS A 235 25.13 -20.89 -16.87
C LYS A 235 25.98 -22.06 -16.36
N GLU A 236 26.05 -23.14 -17.14
CA GLU A 236 26.98 -24.24 -16.93
C GLU A 236 28.43 -23.72 -16.96
N GLY A 237 29.29 -24.27 -16.13
CA GLY A 237 30.68 -23.83 -15.94
C GLY A 237 30.86 -22.71 -14.92
N MET A 238 29.79 -22.04 -14.46
CA MET A 238 29.89 -20.99 -13.43
C MET A 238 30.10 -21.59 -12.04
N TYR A 239 30.79 -20.82 -11.18
CA TYR A 239 31.00 -21.19 -9.78
C TYR A 239 29.92 -20.60 -8.89
N LEU A 240 29.44 -21.42 -7.95
CA LEU A 240 28.55 -21.05 -6.87
C LEU A 240 29.31 -21.03 -5.55
N GLN A 241 28.94 -20.13 -4.66
CA GLN A 241 29.43 -20.08 -3.30
C GLN A 241 28.45 -20.75 -2.35
N LYS A 242 28.92 -21.37 -1.28
CA LYS A 242 28.08 -21.89 -0.21
C LYS A 242 27.18 -20.78 0.37
N GLY A 243 25.90 -21.08 0.48
CA GLY A 243 24.88 -20.11 0.94
C GLY A 243 24.35 -19.19 -0.15
N GLN A 244 24.93 -19.17 -1.35
CA GLN A 244 24.44 -18.36 -2.45
C GLN A 244 23.05 -18.85 -2.87
N SER A 245 22.06 -17.93 -2.90
CA SER A 245 20.75 -18.21 -3.48
C SER A 245 20.89 -18.29 -5.01
N VAL A 246 20.48 -19.42 -5.56
CA VAL A 246 20.58 -19.73 -6.99
C VAL A 246 19.29 -19.34 -7.68
N PHE A 247 18.16 -19.80 -7.14
CA PHE A 247 16.85 -19.54 -7.65
C PHE A 247 15.86 -19.25 -6.54
N THR A 248 14.87 -18.43 -6.88
CA THR A 248 13.67 -18.21 -6.06
C THR A 248 12.49 -18.89 -6.76
N VAL A 249 11.66 -19.60 -6.00
CA VAL A 249 10.51 -20.33 -6.53
C VAL A 249 9.24 -19.69 -5.99
N TYR A 250 8.37 -19.25 -6.88
CA TYR A 250 7.08 -18.65 -6.56
C TYR A 250 5.94 -19.59 -6.92
N ASN A 251 5.00 -19.76 -6.01
CA ASN A 251 3.82 -20.59 -6.25
C ASN A 251 2.68 -19.74 -6.84
N PRO A 252 2.32 -19.91 -8.14
CA PRO A 252 1.21 -19.16 -8.75
C PRO A 252 -0.18 -19.66 -8.36
N GLY A 253 -0.26 -20.79 -7.67
CA GLY A 253 -1.53 -21.36 -7.21
C GLY A 253 -2.10 -20.67 -5.98
N ARG A 254 -1.28 -19.91 -5.26
CA ARG A 254 -1.65 -19.12 -4.08
C ARG A 254 -1.16 -17.71 -4.25
N VAL A 255 -2.09 -16.78 -4.28
CA VAL A 255 -1.82 -15.40 -4.66
C VAL A 255 -2.59 -14.42 -3.78
N TRP A 256 -2.19 -13.17 -3.85
CA TRP A 256 -2.90 -12.07 -3.24
C TRP A 256 -3.48 -11.13 -4.28
N ALA A 257 -4.70 -10.67 -4.07
CA ALA A 257 -5.16 -9.43 -4.63
C ALA A 257 -4.73 -8.31 -3.67
N ILE A 258 -3.90 -7.42 -4.17
CA ILE A 258 -3.40 -6.24 -3.46
C ILE A 258 -4.29 -5.08 -3.85
N LEU A 259 -5.13 -4.62 -2.92
CA LEU A 259 -6.13 -3.58 -3.16
C LEU A 259 -5.65 -2.24 -2.60
N ASN A 260 -5.85 -1.17 -3.36
CA ASN A 260 -5.52 0.19 -2.95
C ASN A 260 -6.75 0.85 -2.33
N ILE A 261 -6.65 1.21 -1.05
CA ILE A 261 -7.72 1.84 -0.28
C ILE A 261 -7.39 3.33 -0.12
N TYR A 262 -8.24 4.20 -0.66
CA TYR A 262 -8.10 5.64 -0.52
C TYR A 262 -8.42 6.11 0.89
N GLY A 263 -7.82 7.23 1.31
CA GLY A 263 -7.90 7.75 2.68
C GLY A 263 -9.33 7.97 3.18
N GLU A 264 -10.23 8.41 2.31
CA GLU A 264 -11.65 8.64 2.63
C GLU A 264 -12.39 7.36 3.06
N ASN A 265 -11.98 6.20 2.54
CA ASN A 265 -12.61 4.90 2.80
C ASN A 265 -11.91 4.09 3.90
N GLN A 266 -10.78 4.58 4.41
CA GLN A 266 -9.95 3.84 5.36
C GLN A 266 -10.69 3.44 6.63
N ALA A 267 -11.48 4.34 7.20
CA ALA A 267 -12.22 4.08 8.43
C ALA A 267 -13.28 2.97 8.29
N LEU A 268 -13.71 2.69 7.06
CA LEU A 268 -14.76 1.73 6.73
C LEU A 268 -14.21 0.35 6.39
N VAL A 269 -12.92 0.27 6.03
CA VAL A 269 -12.26 -0.98 5.62
C VAL A 269 -11.51 -1.58 6.79
N LYS A 270 -11.82 -2.84 7.10
CA LYS A 270 -11.19 -3.59 8.19
C LYS A 270 -10.79 -4.99 7.72
N ALA A 271 -9.78 -5.57 8.37
CA ALA A 271 -9.49 -6.98 8.20
C ALA A 271 -10.73 -7.81 8.57
N GLY A 272 -11.02 -8.84 7.78
CA GLY A 272 -12.23 -9.66 7.89
C GLY A 272 -13.41 -9.18 7.03
N ASN A 273 -13.38 -7.97 6.46
CA ASN A 273 -14.42 -7.55 5.52
C ASN A 273 -14.48 -8.50 4.32
N THR A 274 -15.69 -8.85 3.90
CA THR A 274 -15.91 -9.62 2.68
C THR A 274 -15.62 -8.75 1.47
N VAL A 275 -14.99 -9.34 0.46
CA VAL A 275 -14.64 -8.67 -0.79
C VAL A 275 -15.07 -9.53 -1.97
N ARG A 276 -15.70 -8.93 -2.94
CA ARG A 276 -15.91 -9.50 -4.27
C ARG A 276 -14.84 -8.97 -5.20
N VAL A 277 -14.04 -9.85 -5.77
CA VAL A 277 -12.93 -9.50 -6.66
C VAL A 277 -13.25 -9.96 -8.07
N VAL A 278 -13.08 -9.06 -9.02
CA VAL A 278 -13.30 -9.29 -10.45
C VAL A 278 -12.00 -9.03 -11.19
N PRO A 279 -11.33 -10.07 -11.71
CA PRO A 279 -10.13 -9.87 -12.54
C PRO A 279 -10.52 -9.26 -13.90
N GLU A 280 -9.78 -8.25 -14.37
CA GLU A 280 -10.04 -7.65 -15.68
C GLU A 280 -9.79 -8.62 -16.83
N THR A 281 -8.87 -9.57 -16.67
CA THR A 281 -8.57 -10.62 -17.64
C THR A 281 -9.65 -11.68 -17.73
N ALA A 282 -10.56 -11.76 -16.75
CA ALA A 282 -11.65 -12.73 -16.70
C ALA A 282 -12.89 -12.14 -15.98
N PRO A 283 -13.59 -11.15 -16.59
CA PRO A 283 -14.66 -10.41 -15.92
C PRO A 283 -15.86 -11.27 -15.48
N THR A 284 -16.04 -12.44 -16.10
CA THR A 284 -17.11 -13.41 -15.76
C THR A 284 -16.75 -14.33 -14.60
N LYS A 285 -15.49 -14.31 -14.14
CA LYS A 285 -14.98 -15.16 -13.06
C LYS A 285 -14.72 -14.34 -11.81
N ASP A 286 -15.79 -13.76 -11.25
CA ASP A 286 -15.69 -13.12 -9.94
C ASP A 286 -15.57 -14.17 -8.82
N PHE A 287 -14.91 -13.77 -7.74
CA PHE A 287 -14.83 -14.61 -6.55
C PHE A 287 -15.00 -13.80 -5.29
N ARG A 288 -15.46 -14.44 -4.23
CA ARG A 288 -15.56 -13.84 -2.89
C ARG A 288 -14.42 -14.32 -2.01
N ALA A 289 -13.86 -13.39 -1.27
CA ALA A 289 -12.81 -13.63 -0.30
C ALA A 289 -12.94 -12.64 0.87
N THR A 290 -12.00 -12.66 1.79
CA THR A 290 -11.96 -11.72 2.91
C THR A 290 -10.63 -10.96 2.93
N ILE A 291 -10.66 -9.72 3.41
CA ILE A 291 -9.44 -8.95 3.66
C ILE A 291 -8.66 -9.66 4.76
N SER A 292 -7.50 -10.19 4.42
CA SER A 292 -6.64 -10.91 5.34
C SER A 292 -5.76 -9.98 6.19
N PHE A 293 -5.34 -8.87 5.58
CA PHE A 293 -4.40 -7.95 6.22
C PHE A 293 -4.48 -6.56 5.58
N ILE A 294 -4.29 -5.51 6.38
CA ILE A 294 -4.14 -4.13 5.92
C ILE A 294 -2.77 -3.64 6.34
N GLU A 295 -1.97 -3.17 5.39
CA GLU A 295 -0.64 -2.63 5.68
C GLU A 295 -0.76 -1.34 6.51
N PRO A 296 0.00 -1.20 7.62
CA PRO A 296 -0.16 -0.06 8.54
C PRO A 296 0.60 1.20 8.08
N PHE A 297 0.82 1.36 6.79
CA PHE A 297 1.52 2.51 6.23
C PHE A 297 0.93 2.89 4.87
N TYR A 298 1.02 4.18 4.56
CA TYR A 298 0.64 4.68 3.24
C TYR A 298 1.77 4.47 2.23
N ARG A 299 1.41 4.05 1.03
CA ARG A 299 2.36 4.04 -0.08
C ARG A 299 2.69 5.48 -0.48
N LYS A 300 3.99 5.78 -0.56
CA LYS A 300 4.50 7.13 -0.79
C LYS A 300 3.92 7.79 -2.04
N ASP A 301 3.76 7.01 -3.12
CA ASP A 301 3.39 7.53 -4.43
C ASP A 301 1.88 7.64 -4.65
N SER A 302 1.06 6.83 -3.98
CA SER A 302 -0.38 6.76 -4.22
C SER A 302 -1.24 7.31 -3.09
N LYS A 303 -0.66 7.56 -1.91
CA LYS A 303 -1.37 7.97 -0.69
C LYS A 303 -2.53 7.02 -0.33
N THR A 304 -2.38 5.75 -0.66
CA THR A 304 -3.36 4.69 -0.37
C THR A 304 -2.83 3.72 0.66
N LEU A 305 -3.72 3.14 1.46
CA LEU A 305 -3.43 1.94 2.21
C LEU A 305 -3.55 0.71 1.33
N THR A 306 -2.77 -0.30 1.64
CA THR A 306 -2.82 -1.58 0.92
C THR A 306 -3.58 -2.60 1.74
N ALA A 307 -4.67 -3.14 1.18
CA ALA A 307 -5.36 -4.30 1.72
C ALA A 307 -4.99 -5.55 0.91
N ARG A 308 -4.70 -6.64 1.61
CA ARG A 308 -4.34 -7.92 1.00
C ARG A 308 -5.47 -8.91 1.15
N VAL A 309 -5.89 -9.48 0.04
CA VAL A 309 -6.93 -10.49 -0.06
C VAL A 309 -6.31 -11.76 -0.59
N TYR A 310 -6.28 -12.80 0.23
CA TYR A 310 -5.76 -14.10 -0.16
C TYR A 310 -6.79 -14.92 -0.93
N PHE A 311 -6.37 -15.60 -1.99
CA PHE A 311 -7.21 -16.57 -2.69
C PHE A 311 -6.41 -17.67 -3.41
N GLU A 312 -7.08 -18.79 -3.69
CA GLU A 312 -6.51 -19.87 -4.46
C GLU A 312 -6.71 -19.64 -5.96
N ASN A 313 -5.61 -19.62 -6.70
CA ASN A 313 -5.58 -19.30 -8.12
C ASN A 313 -5.54 -20.54 -9.04
N ASN A 314 -5.55 -21.75 -8.48
CA ASN A 314 -5.39 -22.98 -9.25
C ASN A 314 -6.48 -23.17 -10.31
N GLN A 315 -7.73 -22.80 -9.99
CA GLN A 315 -8.88 -22.90 -10.89
C GLN A 315 -9.04 -21.67 -11.77
N LEU A 316 -8.84 -20.49 -11.21
CA LEU A 316 -9.03 -19.22 -11.90
C LEU A 316 -7.92 -18.94 -12.92
N LYS A 317 -6.69 -19.34 -12.61
CA LYS A 317 -5.49 -19.15 -13.44
C LYS A 317 -5.29 -17.69 -13.87
N VAL A 318 -5.60 -16.75 -12.98
CA VAL A 318 -5.40 -15.32 -13.22
C VAL A 318 -3.89 -15.05 -13.29
N PRO A 319 -3.39 -14.38 -14.34
CA PRO A 319 -1.97 -14.06 -14.43
C PRO A 319 -1.53 -13.11 -13.32
N ILE A 320 -0.31 -13.29 -12.83
CA ILE A 320 0.31 -12.35 -11.88
C ILE A 320 0.50 -11.00 -12.57
N GLY A 321 0.26 -9.91 -11.83
CA GLY A 321 0.27 -8.55 -12.39
C GLY A 321 -1.05 -8.09 -12.99
N SER A 322 -2.02 -9.00 -13.19
CA SER A 322 -3.34 -8.63 -13.69
C SER A 322 -4.01 -7.62 -12.77
N GLN A 323 -4.67 -6.65 -13.36
CA GLN A 323 -5.51 -5.70 -12.62
C GLN A 323 -6.80 -6.37 -12.18
N VAL A 324 -7.30 -5.94 -11.02
CA VAL A 324 -8.56 -6.39 -10.44
C VAL A 324 -9.37 -5.20 -9.96
N ARG A 325 -10.68 -5.33 -10.11
CA ARG A 325 -11.64 -4.47 -9.45
C ARG A 325 -12.25 -5.24 -8.28
N ALA A 326 -12.32 -4.60 -7.14
CA ALA A 326 -12.86 -5.21 -5.94
C ALA A 326 -13.99 -4.35 -5.36
N THR A 327 -15.06 -5.00 -4.91
CA THR A 327 -16.09 -4.39 -4.08
C THR A 327 -15.95 -4.92 -2.67
N ILE A 328 -15.56 -4.04 -1.75
CA ILE A 328 -15.39 -4.37 -0.32
C ILE A 328 -16.72 -4.08 0.36
N PHE A 329 -17.25 -5.06 1.06
CA PHE A 329 -18.46 -4.93 1.85
C PHE A 329 -18.08 -4.51 3.27
N GLY A 330 -18.23 -3.22 3.57
CA GLY A 330 -18.05 -2.67 4.90
C GLY A 330 -19.12 -3.18 5.87
N ASN A 331 -18.93 -2.87 7.14
CA ASN A 331 -19.94 -3.21 8.15
C ASN A 331 -21.22 -2.44 7.89
N THR A 332 -22.34 -3.13 8.05
CA THR A 332 -23.65 -2.51 8.05
C THR A 332 -23.73 -1.48 9.19
N LYS A 333 -24.20 -0.30 8.86
CA LYS A 333 -24.42 0.76 9.84
C LYS A 333 -25.90 1.11 9.90
N ASP A 334 -26.45 0.93 11.08
CA ASP A 334 -27.74 1.52 11.43
C ASP A 334 -27.53 3.03 11.67
N ALA A 335 -27.99 3.84 10.74
CA ALA A 335 -27.74 5.27 10.73
C ALA A 335 -28.90 6.03 10.06
N TYR A 336 -28.91 7.34 10.29
CA TYR A 336 -29.85 8.23 9.62
C TYR A 336 -29.31 8.65 8.27
N TRP A 337 -30.18 8.62 7.27
CA TRP A 337 -29.81 8.91 5.87
C TRP A 337 -30.76 9.92 5.26
N LEU A 338 -30.21 10.82 4.44
CA LEU A 338 -30.93 11.70 3.55
C LEU A 338 -30.58 11.46 2.09
N PRO A 339 -31.48 11.68 1.14
CA PRO A 339 -31.13 11.76 -0.27
C PRO A 339 -30.02 12.80 -0.49
N LYS A 340 -29.05 12.49 -1.34
CA LYS A 340 -27.93 13.38 -1.65
C LYS A 340 -28.41 14.75 -2.17
N GLU A 341 -29.52 14.77 -2.91
CA GLU A 341 -30.13 15.97 -3.46
C GLU A 341 -30.70 16.91 -2.40
N ALA A 342 -31.09 16.38 -1.23
CA ALA A 342 -31.58 17.17 -0.10
C ALA A 342 -30.49 17.92 0.66
N VAL A 343 -29.22 17.64 0.37
CA VAL A 343 -28.05 18.20 1.08
C VAL A 343 -27.24 19.06 0.14
N LEU A 344 -27.12 20.34 0.48
CA LEU A 344 -26.28 21.29 -0.26
C LEU A 344 -24.90 21.41 0.37
N SER A 345 -23.87 21.45 -0.47
CA SER A 345 -22.48 21.69 -0.04
C SER A 345 -22.12 23.15 -0.23
N LEU A 346 -21.80 23.85 0.84
CA LEU A 346 -21.33 25.23 0.82
C LEU A 346 -19.93 25.29 1.41
N GLY A 347 -18.93 25.30 0.54
CA GLY A 347 -17.54 25.18 0.96
C GLY A 347 -17.29 23.89 1.74
N ILE A 348 -16.86 24.00 3.00
CA ILE A 348 -16.65 22.88 3.92
C ILE A 348 -17.91 22.47 4.69
N GLY A 349 -18.97 23.30 4.65
CA GLY A 349 -20.22 23.08 5.37
C GLY A 349 -21.27 22.33 4.54
N LYS A 350 -22.16 21.61 5.23
CA LYS A 350 -23.32 20.97 4.64
C LYS A 350 -24.59 21.58 5.23
N VAL A 351 -25.57 21.85 4.37
CA VAL A 351 -26.82 22.54 4.71
C VAL A 351 -27.99 21.79 4.12
N VAL A 352 -29.08 21.76 4.85
CA VAL A 352 -30.42 21.36 4.38
C VAL A 352 -31.38 22.50 4.53
N PHE A 353 -32.47 22.50 3.79
CA PHE A 353 -33.55 23.46 3.94
C PHE A 353 -34.70 22.83 4.72
N GLN A 354 -34.78 23.14 6.00
CA GLN A 354 -35.82 22.64 6.91
C GLN A 354 -37.12 23.40 6.70
N LYS A 355 -38.24 22.69 6.63
CA LYS A 355 -39.55 23.26 6.50
C LYS A 355 -39.98 23.91 7.82
N SER A 356 -40.37 25.18 7.78
CA SER A 356 -40.84 25.94 8.95
C SER A 356 -41.82 27.01 8.51
N GLY A 357 -42.96 27.15 9.20
CA GLY A 357 -43.90 28.27 9.02
C GLY A 357 -44.39 28.56 7.59
N GLY A 358 -44.50 27.54 6.73
CA GLY A 358 -44.94 27.69 5.34
C GLY A 358 -43.82 27.94 4.32
N GLY A 359 -42.57 27.99 4.74
CA GLY A 359 -41.39 28.11 3.89
C GLY A 359 -40.26 27.17 4.32
N PHE A 360 -39.07 27.42 3.77
CA PHE A 360 -37.86 26.66 4.10
C PHE A 360 -36.81 27.59 4.70
N LYS A 361 -36.15 27.11 5.77
CA LYS A 361 -35.03 27.79 6.42
C LYS A 361 -33.79 26.94 6.27
N ALA A 362 -32.67 27.56 5.87
CA ALA A 362 -31.37 26.87 5.79
C ALA A 362 -30.89 26.46 7.18
N HIS A 363 -30.50 25.19 7.32
CA HIS A 363 -30.01 24.62 8.57
C HIS A 363 -28.74 23.83 8.36
N LYS A 364 -27.71 24.09 9.17
CA LYS A 364 -26.44 23.40 9.11
C LYS A 364 -26.58 22.01 9.68
N ILE A 365 -26.03 21.01 8.97
CA ILE A 365 -26.00 19.62 9.41
C ILE A 365 -24.60 19.08 9.45
N ASN A 366 -24.37 18.11 10.32
CA ASN A 366 -23.19 17.31 10.33
C ASN A 366 -23.43 16.01 9.55
N THR A 367 -22.62 15.77 8.53
CA THR A 367 -22.76 14.59 7.68
C THR A 367 -21.59 13.63 7.89
N GLY A 368 -21.86 12.35 7.68
CA GLY A 368 -20.87 11.30 7.61
C GLY A 368 -20.57 10.90 6.17
N ILE A 369 -20.60 9.59 5.93
CA ILE A 369 -20.30 9.01 4.62
C ILE A 369 -21.43 9.26 3.62
N ALA A 370 -21.05 9.38 2.34
CA ALA A 370 -21.97 9.32 1.22
C ALA A 370 -21.94 7.91 0.62
N HIS A 371 -23.12 7.30 0.43
CA HIS A 371 -23.23 5.98 -0.17
C HIS A 371 -24.39 5.94 -1.17
N LYS A 372 -24.13 5.49 -2.39
CA LYS A 372 -25.10 5.53 -3.50
C LYS A 372 -25.68 6.93 -3.65
N ASN A 373 -27.00 7.07 -3.51
CA ASN A 373 -27.70 8.36 -3.59
C ASN A 373 -28.11 8.92 -2.22
N HIS A 374 -27.45 8.51 -1.13
CA HIS A 374 -27.75 8.95 0.23
C HIS A 374 -26.51 9.50 0.93
N ILE A 375 -26.74 10.41 1.88
CA ILE A 375 -25.71 10.95 2.77
C ILE A 375 -26.12 10.63 4.21
N GLN A 376 -25.19 10.11 4.99
CA GLN A 376 -25.37 9.86 6.41
C GLN A 376 -25.45 11.18 7.16
N VAL A 377 -26.47 11.33 8.03
CA VAL A 377 -26.64 12.46 8.93
C VAL A 377 -26.15 12.04 10.31
N LEU A 378 -25.19 12.80 10.85
CA LEU A 378 -24.62 12.58 12.19
C LEU A 378 -25.28 13.47 13.23
N GLY A 379 -25.94 14.55 12.81
CA GLY A 379 -26.66 15.49 13.68
C GLY A 379 -27.02 16.78 12.96
N GLY A 380 -27.73 17.65 13.66
CA GLY A 380 -28.20 18.93 13.16
C GLY A 380 -29.70 18.96 12.81
N ILE A 381 -30.34 17.79 12.63
CA ILE A 381 -31.80 17.66 12.42
C ILE A 381 -32.31 16.42 13.15
N ASN A 382 -33.62 16.41 13.48
CA ASN A 382 -34.31 15.31 14.15
C ASN A 382 -35.16 14.49 13.16
N GLU A 383 -35.63 13.33 13.60
CA GLU A 383 -36.45 12.42 12.78
C GLU A 383 -37.80 13.06 12.35
N THR A 384 -38.32 13.99 13.14
CA THR A 384 -39.56 14.68 12.88
C THR A 384 -39.41 15.85 11.91
N ASP A 385 -38.21 16.29 11.65
CA ASP A 385 -37.94 17.45 10.81
C ASP A 385 -38.09 17.09 9.33
N SER A 386 -38.88 17.90 8.65
CA SER A 386 -39.07 17.81 7.19
C SER A 386 -38.10 18.76 6.48
N VAL A 387 -37.35 18.26 5.53
CA VAL A 387 -36.42 19.04 4.73
C VAL A 387 -36.81 18.99 3.24
N ALA A 388 -36.39 19.98 2.46
CA ALA A 388 -36.60 19.97 1.03
C ALA A 388 -35.94 18.73 0.39
N ALA A 389 -36.65 18.00 -0.44
CA ALA A 389 -36.16 16.81 -1.11
C ALA A 389 -35.05 17.15 -2.12
N ASN A 390 -35.00 18.36 -2.64
CA ASN A 390 -33.94 18.87 -3.49
C ASN A 390 -33.53 20.29 -3.03
N ALA A 391 -32.37 20.36 -2.36
CA ALA A 391 -31.84 21.61 -1.82
C ALA A 391 -31.26 22.53 -2.92
N GLN A 392 -30.77 21.96 -4.01
CA GLN A 392 -30.16 22.71 -5.10
C GLN A 392 -31.21 23.58 -5.81
N TYR A 393 -32.40 23.05 -5.93
CA TYR A 393 -33.51 23.78 -6.56
C TYR A 393 -33.88 25.09 -5.82
N LEU A 394 -33.67 25.14 -4.50
CA LEU A 394 -33.89 26.32 -3.70
C LEU A 394 -32.78 27.37 -3.87
N MET A 395 -31.61 26.98 -4.29
CA MET A 395 -30.51 27.90 -4.58
C MET A 395 -30.62 28.54 -5.97
N ASP A 396 -31.04 27.75 -6.96
CA ASP A 396 -31.09 28.18 -8.37
C ASP A 396 -32.42 28.85 -8.74
N SER A 397 -33.45 28.69 -7.91
CA SER A 397 -34.73 29.31 -8.21
C SER A 397 -34.69 30.80 -7.85
N GLU A 398 -35.05 31.68 -8.78
CA GLU A 398 -35.31 33.11 -8.57
C GLU A 398 -36.51 33.36 -7.63
N SER A 399 -37.01 32.31 -7.00
CA SER A 399 -38.17 32.29 -6.09
C SER A 399 -37.87 32.83 -4.70
N PHE A 400 -36.84 33.67 -4.54
CA PHE A 400 -36.66 34.45 -3.33
C PHE A 400 -37.68 35.56 -3.26
N ILE A 401 -38.90 35.24 -2.86
CA ILE A 401 -39.91 36.23 -2.63
C ILE A 401 -39.56 36.98 -1.34
N LYS A 402 -39.22 38.27 -1.48
CA LYS A 402 -39.07 39.16 -0.34
C LYS A 402 -40.43 39.29 0.34
N ILE A 403 -40.62 38.70 1.49
CA ILE A 403 -41.73 38.95 2.34
C ILE A 403 -41.50 40.35 2.95
N LYS A 404 -42.16 41.38 2.46
CA LYS A 404 -42.22 42.66 3.16
C LYS A 404 -43.07 42.46 4.41
N ASN A 405 -42.46 42.68 5.59
CA ASN A 405 -43.21 42.92 6.82
C ASN A 405 -44.04 44.22 6.70
#